data_c1ce62992a70ab56032404f3fdf1d438
#
_entry.id   c1ce62992a70ab56032404f3fdf1d438
#
_cell.length_a   1.000
_cell.length_b   1.000
_cell.length_c   1.000
_cell.angle_alpha   90.00
_cell.angle_beta   90.00
_cell.angle_gamma   90.00
#
_symmetry.space_group_name_H-M   'P 1'
#
loop_
_entity.id
_entity.type
_entity.pdbx_description
1 polymer ?
#
loop_
_entity_poly.entity_id
_entity_poly.type
_entity_poly.pdbx_seq_one_letter_code
_entity_poly.pdbx_strand_id
1 'polypeptide(L)'
;AFANGLSNLSVGHTPLTTVIRPNLMTKPATLIIPKVTVGDLDDAAKVFGPAQTAVGRAVADAVEEGYIPKDIVEDIVINVSVFIDPAAKNYRKIYQYNYGATKLAIRRAMEGYPSIDKVLAEKDRGTHPIMGFRVQKLWSPPYLQVALDLDNLDAMERIINDLPDKERVLIEAGTPLVKKFGVGVVGKIRELRPSAFIIADLKTLDVGRVEIKMAADETADAVAISGLGTIESIKKAIHETQKQGIYSILDMMNVADFEEKLSALPDDLKPDIVLLHRNVDLETYKAEKGEDTSEMTEWGNIKSIKKLIGDGLVAVAGGITPNKVEEATSKGADIIIAGRYIIGSRDVRRAAEDFLAHFPQDPDSMRLALDEDEQVN
;
A
#
# COMPACT_ATOMS: atom_id res chain seq x y z
N ALA A 1 0.83 25.81 23.99
CA ALA A 1 0.42 24.56 23.35
C ALA A 1 1.31 23.39 23.79
N PHE A 2 2.62 23.55 23.78
CA PHE A 2 3.58 22.49 24.18
C PHE A 2 3.40 22.06 25.64
N ALA A 3 3.35 23.00 26.57
CA ALA A 3 3.13 22.69 27.99
C ALA A 3 1.79 21.98 28.24
N ASN A 4 0.72 22.37 27.53
CA ASN A 4 -0.58 21.72 27.65
C ASN A 4 -0.59 20.29 27.09
N GLY A 5 0.17 20.01 26.02
CA GLY A 5 0.34 18.67 25.48
C GLY A 5 1.05 17.74 26.46
N LEU A 6 2.00 18.24 27.22
CA LEU A 6 2.73 17.49 28.23
C LEU A 6 1.94 17.32 29.54
N SER A 7 1.11 18.30 29.92
CA SER A 7 0.34 18.30 31.19
C SER A 7 -0.80 17.26 31.20
N ASN A 8 -1.22 16.74 30.05
CA ASN A 8 -2.26 15.72 29.92
C ASN A 8 -1.72 14.29 29.80
N LEU A 9 -0.49 14.06 30.25
CA LEU A 9 0.10 12.72 30.26
C LEU A 9 -0.46 11.90 31.41
N SER A 10 -0.95 10.71 31.08
CA SER A 10 -1.30 9.71 32.07
C SER A 10 -0.03 9.03 32.61
N VAL A 11 -0.16 8.37 33.76
CA VAL A 11 0.94 7.54 34.30
C VAL A 11 1.36 6.49 33.28
N GLY A 12 2.65 6.35 33.04
CA GLY A 12 3.22 5.44 32.03
C GLY A 12 3.36 6.02 30.60
N HIS A 13 2.90 7.27 30.39
CA HIS A 13 3.01 7.95 29.08
C HIS A 13 4.15 8.96 29.08
N THR A 14 5.38 8.51 29.25
CA THR A 14 6.55 9.39 29.30
C THR A 14 6.96 9.82 27.87
N PRO A 15 6.99 11.12 27.55
CA PRO A 15 7.49 11.60 26.27
C PRO A 15 9.00 11.45 26.19
N LEU A 16 9.49 11.11 25.02
CA LEU A 16 10.91 11.01 24.71
C LEU A 16 11.26 11.82 23.48
N THR A 17 12.44 12.42 23.50
CA THR A 17 13.01 13.07 22.33
C THR A 17 13.51 12.02 21.35
N THR A 18 13.14 12.16 20.08
CA THR A 18 13.63 11.25 19.03
C THR A 18 15.05 11.57 18.62
N VAL A 19 15.80 10.52 18.29
CA VAL A 19 17.17 10.62 17.79
C VAL A 19 17.29 9.87 16.45
N ILE A 20 18.14 10.36 15.56
CA ILE A 20 18.49 9.71 14.30
C ILE A 20 19.63 8.71 14.53
N ARG A 21 20.56 9.07 15.41
CA ARG A 21 21.70 8.27 15.87
C ARG A 21 21.95 8.59 17.34
N PRO A 22 22.71 7.74 18.06
CA PRO A 22 23.15 8.10 19.39
C PRO A 22 23.75 9.52 19.40
N ASN A 23 23.27 10.35 20.31
CA ASN A 23 23.69 11.76 20.46
C ASN A 23 23.36 12.71 19.28
N LEU A 24 22.52 12.29 18.32
CA LEU A 24 22.05 13.13 17.23
C LEU A 24 20.54 13.23 17.26
N MET A 25 20.01 14.30 17.83
CA MET A 25 18.58 14.57 17.88
C MET A 25 18.02 14.89 16.49
N THR A 26 16.74 14.56 16.29
CA THR A 26 16.00 15.02 15.09
C THR A 26 15.87 16.53 15.07
N LYS A 27 15.90 17.08 13.87
CA LYS A 27 15.54 18.48 13.60
C LYS A 27 14.47 18.53 12.51
N PRO A 28 13.32 19.16 12.77
CA PRO A 28 12.89 19.83 14.03
C PRO A 28 12.92 18.93 15.28
N ALA A 29 13.06 19.56 16.45
CA ALA A 29 12.99 18.83 17.71
C ALA A 29 11.66 18.05 17.79
N THR A 30 11.74 16.74 18.00
CA THR A 30 10.58 15.85 17.90
C THR A 30 10.44 15.04 19.18
N LEU A 31 9.23 15.02 19.71
CA LEU A 31 8.85 14.20 20.87
C LEU A 31 7.94 13.06 20.43
N ILE A 32 8.26 11.86 20.88
CA ILE A 32 7.37 10.70 20.78
C ILE A 32 6.64 10.51 22.11
N ILE A 33 5.32 10.34 22.04
CA ILE A 33 4.45 10.20 23.20
C ILE A 33 3.70 8.87 23.07
N PRO A 34 4.07 7.84 23.83
CA PRO A 34 3.34 6.58 23.84
C PRO A 34 1.90 6.81 24.32
N LYS A 35 0.92 6.23 23.64
CA LYS A 35 -0.50 6.23 24.02
C LYS A 35 -1.00 4.90 24.56
N VAL A 36 -0.09 3.98 24.81
CA VAL A 36 -0.30 2.75 25.57
C VAL A 36 0.54 2.79 26.83
N THR A 37 0.08 2.15 27.89
CA THR A 37 0.88 1.96 29.09
C THR A 37 2.04 1.03 28.77
N VAL A 38 3.27 1.49 29.01
CA VAL A 38 4.47 0.68 28.91
C VAL A 38 4.56 -0.15 30.18
N GLY A 39 4.18 -1.43 30.10
CA GLY A 39 4.07 -2.31 31.24
C GLY A 39 5.36 -3.09 31.54
N ASP A 40 6.16 -3.34 30.52
CA ASP A 40 7.39 -4.15 30.64
C ASP A 40 8.47 -3.68 29.64
N LEU A 41 9.60 -4.40 29.62
CA LEU A 41 10.74 -4.09 28.75
C LEU A 41 10.45 -4.37 27.27
N ASP A 42 9.57 -5.33 26.95
CA ASP A 42 9.19 -5.62 25.57
C ASP A 42 8.33 -4.49 24.98
N ASP A 43 7.39 -3.98 25.74
CA ASP A 43 6.62 -2.78 25.36
C ASP A 43 7.53 -1.57 25.17
N ALA A 44 8.49 -1.39 26.10
CA ALA A 44 9.49 -0.33 25.98
C ALA A 44 10.33 -0.47 24.72
N ALA A 45 10.78 -1.68 24.40
CA ALA A 45 11.59 -1.97 23.23
C ALA A 45 10.85 -1.65 21.92
N LYS A 46 9.54 -1.95 21.82
CA LYS A 46 8.70 -1.61 20.66
C LYS A 46 8.59 -0.09 20.43
N VAL A 47 8.45 0.67 21.50
CA VAL A 47 8.30 2.14 21.43
C VAL A 47 9.65 2.81 21.15
N PHE A 48 10.68 2.46 21.92
CA PHE A 48 11.98 3.14 21.91
C PHE A 48 12.94 2.58 20.85
N GLY A 49 12.64 1.41 20.30
CA GLY A 49 13.33 0.82 19.15
C GLY A 49 12.68 1.27 17.83
N PRO A 50 11.88 0.37 17.21
CA PRO A 50 11.39 0.58 15.84
C PRO A 50 10.50 1.81 15.69
N ALA A 51 9.62 2.13 16.65
CA ALA A 51 8.74 3.29 16.51
C ALA A 51 9.51 4.62 16.61
N GLN A 52 10.42 4.75 17.57
CA GLN A 52 11.26 5.95 17.73
C GLN A 52 12.14 6.16 16.49
N THR A 53 12.77 5.09 16.00
CA THR A 53 13.63 5.15 14.82
C THR A 53 12.83 5.56 13.57
N ALA A 54 11.62 5.01 13.42
CA ALA A 54 10.71 5.32 12.33
C ALA A 54 10.28 6.81 12.34
N VAL A 55 9.88 7.33 13.50
CA VAL A 55 9.49 8.73 13.66
C VAL A 55 10.66 9.65 13.36
N GLY A 56 11.85 9.37 13.92
CA GLY A 56 13.05 10.17 13.68
C GLY A 56 13.44 10.20 12.20
N ARG A 57 13.36 9.05 11.52
CA ARG A 57 13.65 8.96 10.09
C ARG A 57 12.61 9.71 9.25
N ALA A 58 11.33 9.54 9.54
CA ALA A 58 10.25 10.23 8.81
C ALA A 58 10.37 11.76 8.89
N VAL A 59 10.78 12.29 10.05
CA VAL A 59 11.03 13.73 10.21
C VAL A 59 12.24 14.17 9.38
N ALA A 60 13.33 13.43 9.42
CA ALA A 60 14.52 13.76 8.63
C ALA A 60 14.22 13.76 7.12
N ASP A 61 13.52 12.73 6.64
CA ASP A 61 13.15 12.60 5.23
C ASP A 61 12.15 13.71 4.82
N ALA A 62 11.22 14.10 5.70
CA ALA A 62 10.29 15.20 5.43
C ALA A 62 11.00 16.56 5.26
N VAL A 63 12.11 16.79 5.97
CA VAL A 63 12.98 17.96 5.76
C VAL A 63 13.77 17.85 4.46
N GLU A 64 14.33 16.68 4.18
CA GLU A 64 15.13 16.42 2.97
C GLU A 64 14.28 16.55 1.70
N GLU A 65 13.06 16.04 1.72
CA GLU A 65 12.10 16.12 0.61
C GLU A 65 11.40 17.49 0.49
N GLY A 66 11.63 18.39 1.44
CA GLY A 66 11.10 19.77 1.40
C GLY A 66 9.67 19.94 1.91
N TYR A 67 9.05 18.90 2.49
CA TYR A 67 7.77 19.05 3.18
C TYR A 67 7.88 19.98 4.39
N ILE A 68 9.00 19.91 5.11
CA ILE A 68 9.34 20.87 6.16
C ILE A 68 10.43 21.80 5.61
N PRO A 69 10.16 23.10 5.45
CA PRO A 69 11.17 24.06 5.03
C PRO A 69 12.36 24.11 5.97
N LYS A 70 13.59 24.15 5.42
CA LYS A 70 14.83 24.11 6.22
C LYS A 70 15.04 25.33 7.10
N ASP A 71 14.46 26.44 6.75
CA ASP A 71 14.55 27.72 7.48
C ASP A 71 13.75 27.74 8.77
N ILE A 72 12.75 26.87 8.92
CA ILE A 72 11.92 26.82 10.14
C ILE A 72 12.23 25.63 11.07
N VAL A 73 13.22 24.79 10.74
CA VAL A 73 13.50 23.56 11.52
C VAL A 73 13.89 23.81 12.97
N GLU A 74 14.40 25.00 13.29
CA GLU A 74 14.74 25.42 14.67
C GLU A 74 13.57 26.11 15.39
N ASP A 75 12.55 26.56 14.66
CA ASP A 75 11.45 27.34 15.19
C ASP A 75 10.21 26.49 15.53
N ILE A 76 10.18 25.23 15.09
CA ILE A 76 9.05 24.33 15.32
C ILE A 76 9.44 23.11 16.15
N VAL A 77 8.45 22.55 16.84
CA VAL A 77 8.54 21.29 17.57
C VAL A 77 7.45 20.36 17.09
N ILE A 78 7.81 19.10 16.84
CA ILE A 78 6.88 18.07 16.40
C ILE A 78 6.55 17.15 17.57
N ASN A 79 5.26 17.00 17.88
CA ASN A 79 4.76 16.05 18.88
C ASN A 79 4.07 14.89 18.17
N VAL A 80 4.62 13.68 18.29
CA VAL A 80 4.09 12.48 17.67
C VAL A 80 3.52 11.56 18.75
N SER A 81 2.20 11.40 18.76
CA SER A 81 1.54 10.39 19.58
C SER A 81 1.57 9.06 18.85
N VAL A 82 2.12 8.02 19.49
CA VAL A 82 2.17 6.66 18.93
C VAL A 82 1.31 5.71 19.75
N PHE A 83 0.58 4.87 19.02
CA PHE A 83 -0.14 3.75 19.58
C PHE A 83 0.42 2.46 19.00
N ILE A 84 0.95 1.58 19.83
CA ILE A 84 1.45 0.27 19.44
C ILE A 84 0.67 -0.77 20.21
N ASP A 85 0.04 -1.71 19.50
CA ASP A 85 -0.65 -2.83 20.14
C ASP A 85 0.37 -3.63 20.98
N PRO A 86 0.13 -3.83 22.27
CA PRO A 86 1.01 -4.65 23.12
C PRO A 86 1.25 -6.07 22.57
N ALA A 87 0.28 -6.63 21.83
CA ALA A 87 0.41 -7.94 21.19
C ALA A 87 1.25 -7.92 19.91
N ALA A 88 1.63 -6.74 19.38
CA ALA A 88 2.45 -6.64 18.18
C ALA A 88 3.84 -7.23 18.41
N LYS A 89 4.27 -8.15 17.53
CA LYS A 89 5.58 -8.85 17.61
C LYS A 89 6.50 -8.53 16.45
N ASN A 90 5.98 -7.94 15.38
CA ASN A 90 6.77 -7.67 14.18
C ASN A 90 7.33 -6.25 14.22
N TYR A 91 8.59 -6.12 14.60
CA TYR A 91 9.31 -4.84 14.72
C TYR A 91 9.42 -4.11 13.38
N ARG A 92 9.58 -4.84 12.28
CA ARG A 92 9.59 -4.26 10.93
C ARG A 92 8.27 -3.59 10.59
N LYS A 93 7.13 -4.23 10.88
CA LYS A 93 5.80 -3.62 10.71
C LYS A 93 5.60 -2.40 11.61
N ILE A 94 6.05 -2.49 12.87
CA ILE A 94 6.01 -1.35 13.79
C ILE A 94 6.78 -0.16 13.19
N TYR A 95 7.99 -0.41 12.69
CA TYR A 95 8.79 0.63 12.02
C TYR A 95 8.05 1.19 10.80
N GLN A 96 7.66 0.35 9.86
CA GLN A 96 7.03 0.76 8.60
C GLN A 96 5.78 1.60 8.83
N TYR A 97 4.88 1.14 9.69
CA TYR A 97 3.63 1.85 9.94
C TYR A 97 3.84 3.18 10.64
N ASN A 98 4.74 3.25 11.62
CA ASN A 98 5.04 4.51 12.28
C ASN A 98 5.76 5.49 11.37
N TYR A 99 6.69 5.02 10.52
CA TYR A 99 7.37 5.85 9.52
C TYR A 99 6.36 6.52 8.59
N GLY A 100 5.53 5.76 7.92
CA GLY A 100 4.63 6.33 6.94
C GLY A 100 3.49 7.15 7.57
N ALA A 101 2.93 6.71 8.68
CA ALA A 101 1.93 7.49 9.40
C ALA A 101 2.49 8.87 9.81
N THR A 102 3.73 8.90 10.32
CA THR A 102 4.41 10.15 10.70
C THR A 102 4.68 11.03 9.47
N LYS A 103 5.23 10.46 8.41
CA LYS A 103 5.53 11.20 7.17
C LYS A 103 4.28 11.81 6.56
N LEU A 104 3.20 11.02 6.46
CA LEU A 104 1.91 11.49 5.96
C LEU A 104 1.31 12.58 6.85
N ALA A 105 1.39 12.42 8.19
CA ALA A 105 0.88 13.41 9.13
C ALA A 105 1.62 14.74 9.01
N ILE A 106 2.95 14.70 8.87
CA ILE A 106 3.77 15.90 8.65
C ILE A 106 3.37 16.60 7.36
N ARG A 107 3.31 15.85 6.24
CA ARG A 107 2.90 16.40 4.95
C ARG A 107 1.55 17.09 5.06
N ARG A 108 0.55 16.42 5.61
CA ARG A 108 -0.80 16.97 5.80
C ARG A 108 -0.82 18.21 6.69
N ALA A 109 -0.04 18.22 7.75
CA ALA A 109 0.06 19.36 8.65
C ALA A 109 0.64 20.59 7.93
N MET A 110 1.66 20.39 7.10
CA MET A 110 2.31 21.48 6.34
C MET A 110 1.44 21.97 5.18
N GLU A 111 0.65 21.09 4.56
CA GLU A 111 -0.30 21.41 3.49
C GLU A 111 -1.64 21.98 4.02
N GLY A 112 -1.86 21.99 5.35
CA GLY A 112 -3.13 22.40 5.96
C GLY A 112 -4.30 21.46 5.62
N TYR A 113 -4.03 20.19 5.40
CA TYR A 113 -5.03 19.17 5.03
C TYR A 113 -5.53 18.39 6.27
N PRO A 114 -6.83 18.08 6.37
CA PRO A 114 -7.92 18.62 5.55
C PRO A 114 -8.16 20.10 5.81
N SER A 115 -8.73 20.82 4.84
CA SER A 115 -9.03 22.25 5.03
C SER A 115 -9.93 22.47 6.25
N ILE A 116 -9.81 23.65 6.88
CA ILE A 116 -10.62 24.02 8.04
C ILE A 116 -12.11 23.93 7.70
N ASP A 117 -12.52 24.37 6.51
CA ASP A 117 -13.91 24.30 6.06
C ASP A 117 -14.42 22.86 6.01
N LYS A 118 -13.59 21.93 5.53
CA LYS A 118 -13.92 20.50 5.52
C LYS A 118 -14.06 19.94 6.94
N VAL A 119 -13.14 20.28 7.84
CA VAL A 119 -13.22 19.89 9.25
C VAL A 119 -14.48 20.42 9.91
N LEU A 120 -14.81 21.69 9.70
CA LEU A 120 -16.03 22.31 10.25
C LEU A 120 -17.31 21.72 9.68
N ALA A 121 -17.33 21.40 8.38
CA ALA A 121 -18.48 20.78 7.74
C ALA A 121 -18.73 19.33 8.21
N GLU A 122 -17.70 18.64 8.66
CA GLU A 122 -17.78 17.22 9.05
C GLU A 122 -17.77 16.98 10.56
N LYS A 123 -17.52 18.01 11.38
CA LYS A 123 -17.37 17.89 12.84
C LYS A 123 -18.56 17.25 13.57
N ASP A 124 -19.76 17.41 13.04
CA ASP A 124 -21.02 16.94 13.64
C ASP A 124 -21.55 15.66 12.97
N ARG A 125 -20.80 15.05 12.06
CA ARG A 125 -21.20 13.77 11.47
C ARG A 125 -21.08 12.66 12.50
N GLY A 126 -22.23 12.15 12.96
CA GLY A 126 -22.34 11.09 13.96
C GLY A 126 -21.87 9.70 13.51
N THR A 127 -21.59 9.50 12.23
CA THR A 127 -20.88 8.34 11.69
C THR A 127 -19.64 8.86 10.99
N HIS A 128 -18.47 8.57 11.55
CA HIS A 128 -17.23 8.84 10.89
C HIS A 128 -17.22 8.13 9.53
N PRO A 129 -17.28 8.86 8.40
CA PRO A 129 -16.48 8.42 7.29
C PRO A 129 -15.07 8.42 7.84
N ILE A 130 -14.36 7.33 7.71
CA ILE A 130 -12.93 7.27 8.00
C ILE A 130 -12.36 8.52 7.36
N MET A 131 -11.77 9.40 8.17
CA MET A 131 -11.35 10.76 7.76
C MET A 131 -10.32 10.68 6.65
N GLY A 132 -10.65 10.25 5.42
CA GLY A 132 -9.72 10.12 4.32
C GLY A 132 -8.35 9.54 4.74
N PHE A 133 -8.31 8.83 5.87
CA PHE A 133 -7.13 8.24 6.45
C PHE A 133 -7.12 6.76 6.09
N ARG A 134 -6.29 6.43 5.15
CA ARG A 134 -5.96 5.05 4.87
C ARG A 134 -4.60 4.75 5.49
N VAL A 135 -4.53 3.64 6.23
CA VAL A 135 -3.24 3.11 6.65
C VAL A 135 -2.49 2.72 5.39
N GLN A 136 -1.36 3.35 5.15
CA GLN A 136 -0.52 2.96 4.02
C GLN A 136 0.05 1.58 4.31
N LYS A 137 -0.16 0.63 3.42
CA LYS A 137 0.31 -0.76 3.52
C LYS A 137 1.35 -1.10 2.46
N LEU A 138 1.41 -0.34 1.38
CA LEU A 138 2.34 -0.52 0.27
C LEU A 138 3.45 0.54 0.34
N TRP A 139 4.53 0.21 1.08
CA TRP A 139 5.61 1.16 1.43
C TRP A 139 6.83 1.05 0.55
N SER A 140 7.14 -0.16 0.12
CA SER A 140 8.45 -0.52 -0.44
C SER A 140 8.25 -1.35 -1.71
N PRO A 141 7.81 -0.72 -2.82
CA PRO A 141 7.74 -1.41 -4.09
C PRO A 141 9.15 -1.87 -4.54
N PRO A 142 9.27 -2.90 -5.38
CA PRO A 142 8.16 -3.56 -6.07
C PRO A 142 7.51 -4.69 -5.27
N TYR A 143 6.26 -5.03 -5.66
CA TYR A 143 5.47 -6.13 -5.10
C TYR A 143 5.15 -7.18 -6.16
N LEU A 144 5.04 -8.43 -5.74
CA LEU A 144 4.46 -9.51 -6.52
C LEU A 144 2.99 -9.68 -6.13
N GLN A 145 2.08 -9.44 -7.06
CA GLN A 145 0.66 -9.73 -6.89
C GLN A 145 0.35 -11.06 -7.58
N VAL A 146 -0.12 -12.03 -6.80
CA VAL A 146 -0.49 -13.34 -7.31
C VAL A 146 -1.99 -13.37 -7.60
N ALA A 147 -2.35 -13.41 -8.90
CA ALA A 147 -3.73 -13.46 -9.34
C ALA A 147 -4.25 -14.91 -9.28
N LEU A 148 -5.22 -15.15 -8.39
CA LEU A 148 -5.87 -16.45 -8.22
C LEU A 148 -7.06 -16.57 -9.19
N ASP A 149 -6.76 -16.71 -10.49
CA ASP A 149 -7.74 -16.93 -11.54
C ASP A 149 -8.16 -18.42 -11.58
N LEU A 150 -8.86 -18.84 -10.54
CA LEU A 150 -9.24 -20.21 -10.28
C LEU A 150 -10.77 -20.36 -10.22
N ASP A 151 -11.22 -21.58 -10.39
CA ASP A 151 -12.64 -21.95 -10.25
C ASP A 151 -12.88 -23.06 -9.20
N ASN A 152 -11.90 -23.26 -8.30
CA ASN A 152 -11.89 -24.31 -7.29
C ASN A 152 -11.29 -23.80 -5.98
N LEU A 153 -12.01 -23.95 -4.86
CA LEU A 153 -11.57 -23.48 -3.53
C LEU A 153 -10.43 -24.32 -2.96
N ASP A 154 -10.44 -25.64 -3.15
CA ASP A 154 -9.36 -26.49 -2.63
C ASP A 154 -8.03 -26.16 -3.31
N ALA A 155 -8.08 -25.85 -4.62
CA ALA A 155 -6.91 -25.38 -5.36
C ALA A 155 -6.44 -23.99 -4.85
N MET A 156 -7.37 -23.10 -4.57
CA MET A 156 -7.08 -21.79 -3.97
C MET A 156 -6.38 -21.95 -2.61
N GLU A 157 -6.94 -22.75 -1.71
CA GLU A 157 -6.37 -22.97 -0.38
C GLU A 157 -4.95 -23.57 -0.46
N ARG A 158 -4.76 -24.59 -1.31
CA ARG A 158 -3.44 -25.19 -1.54
C ARG A 158 -2.42 -24.15 -2.01
N ILE A 159 -2.77 -23.36 -3.04
CA ILE A 159 -1.87 -22.35 -3.58
C ILE A 159 -1.55 -21.29 -2.53
N ILE A 160 -2.53 -20.79 -1.79
CA ILE A 160 -2.32 -19.79 -0.73
C ILE A 160 -1.37 -20.35 0.33
N ASN A 161 -1.54 -21.60 0.77
CA ASN A 161 -0.68 -22.23 1.76
C ASN A 161 0.76 -22.42 1.28
N ASP A 162 0.94 -22.68 -0.01
CA ASP A 162 2.26 -22.86 -0.62
C ASP A 162 2.98 -21.54 -0.93
N LEU A 163 2.26 -20.40 -1.08
CA LEU A 163 2.89 -19.11 -1.32
C LEU A 163 3.82 -18.70 -0.18
N PRO A 164 4.96 -18.04 -0.46
CA PRO A 164 5.82 -17.49 0.59
C PRO A 164 5.09 -16.41 1.39
N ASP A 165 5.20 -16.48 2.72
CA ASP A 165 4.63 -15.47 3.63
C ASP A 165 5.60 -14.29 3.73
N LYS A 166 5.59 -13.43 2.72
CA LYS A 166 6.44 -12.24 2.61
C LYS A 166 5.59 -11.00 2.36
N GLU A 167 5.96 -9.89 2.95
CA GLU A 167 5.24 -8.60 2.79
C GLU A 167 5.17 -8.12 1.33
N ARG A 168 6.11 -8.55 0.50
CA ARG A 168 6.13 -8.24 -0.94
C ARG A 168 5.20 -9.12 -1.78
N VAL A 169 4.49 -10.07 -1.17
CA VAL A 169 3.52 -10.94 -1.86
C VAL A 169 2.12 -10.48 -1.53
N LEU A 170 1.42 -9.98 -2.54
CA LEU A 170 0.02 -9.58 -2.50
C LEU A 170 -0.82 -10.72 -3.07
N ILE A 171 -2.02 -10.93 -2.54
CA ILE A 171 -2.93 -12.00 -2.99
C ILE A 171 -4.16 -11.39 -3.63
N GLU A 172 -4.47 -11.80 -4.85
CA GLU A 172 -5.65 -11.33 -5.57
C GLU A 172 -6.69 -12.44 -5.70
N ALA A 173 -7.88 -12.17 -5.19
CA ALA A 173 -9.07 -12.94 -5.56
C ALA A 173 -9.44 -12.58 -7.00
N GLY A 174 -9.00 -13.36 -7.96
CA GLY A 174 -9.18 -13.10 -9.39
C GLY A 174 -10.64 -13.08 -9.81
N THR A 175 -10.94 -12.40 -10.91
CA THR A 175 -12.31 -12.27 -11.42
C THR A 175 -13.06 -13.62 -11.56
N PRO A 176 -12.46 -14.72 -12.09
CA PRO A 176 -13.15 -16.01 -12.17
C PRO A 176 -13.53 -16.57 -10.80
N LEU A 177 -12.63 -16.42 -9.81
CA LEU A 177 -12.85 -16.91 -8.45
C LEU A 177 -14.00 -16.16 -7.78
N VAL A 178 -14.00 -14.82 -7.87
CA VAL A 178 -15.06 -13.97 -7.30
C VAL A 178 -16.40 -14.24 -8.00
N LYS A 179 -16.41 -14.38 -9.32
CA LYS A 179 -17.65 -14.67 -10.08
C LYS A 179 -18.27 -16.01 -9.72
N LYS A 180 -17.43 -17.02 -9.44
CA LYS A 180 -17.92 -18.37 -9.11
C LYS A 180 -18.39 -18.49 -7.67
N PHE A 181 -17.69 -17.87 -6.71
CA PHE A 181 -17.92 -18.09 -5.28
C PHE A 181 -18.45 -16.85 -4.53
N GLY A 182 -18.59 -15.72 -5.24
CA GLY A 182 -18.99 -14.44 -4.65
C GLY A 182 -17.84 -13.75 -3.91
N VAL A 183 -18.08 -12.52 -3.47
CA VAL A 183 -17.09 -11.67 -2.79
C VAL A 183 -16.62 -12.27 -1.45
N GLY A 184 -17.43 -13.12 -0.81
CA GLY A 184 -17.09 -13.84 0.43
C GLY A 184 -15.82 -14.71 0.32
N VAL A 185 -15.32 -14.99 -0.89
CA VAL A 185 -14.02 -15.64 -1.08
C VAL A 185 -12.85 -14.82 -0.55
N VAL A 186 -12.98 -13.49 -0.52
CA VAL A 186 -11.98 -12.57 0.06
C VAL A 186 -11.82 -12.83 1.56
N GLY A 187 -12.95 -12.98 2.29
CA GLY A 187 -12.93 -13.36 3.70
C GLY A 187 -12.24 -14.69 3.95
N LYS A 188 -12.46 -15.70 3.08
CA LYS A 188 -11.75 -16.99 3.18
C LYS A 188 -10.24 -16.85 2.97
N ILE A 189 -9.80 -16.00 2.02
CA ILE A 189 -8.37 -15.72 1.84
C ILE A 189 -7.81 -15.04 3.09
N ARG A 190 -8.55 -14.12 3.70
CA ARG A 190 -8.17 -13.45 4.95
C ARG A 190 -7.99 -14.44 6.11
N GLU A 191 -8.88 -15.43 6.24
CA GLU A 191 -8.76 -16.48 7.25
C GLU A 191 -7.46 -17.29 7.08
N LEU A 192 -7.10 -17.63 5.84
CA LEU A 192 -5.86 -18.37 5.53
C LEU A 192 -4.60 -17.52 5.71
N ARG A 193 -4.67 -16.23 5.43
CA ARG A 193 -3.55 -15.27 5.47
C ARG A 193 -3.95 -13.96 6.15
N PRO A 194 -4.03 -13.93 7.48
CA PRO A 194 -4.53 -12.78 8.24
C PRO A 194 -3.78 -11.47 8.01
N SER A 195 -2.50 -11.54 7.69
CA SER A 195 -1.64 -10.36 7.49
C SER A 195 -1.39 -10.00 6.02
N ALA A 196 -1.86 -10.79 5.06
CA ALA A 196 -1.64 -10.52 3.64
C ALA A 196 -2.39 -9.26 3.18
N PHE A 197 -1.85 -8.60 2.15
CA PHE A 197 -2.59 -7.60 1.39
C PHE A 197 -3.45 -8.30 0.35
N ILE A 198 -4.77 -8.15 0.44
CA ILE A 198 -5.74 -8.88 -0.38
C ILE A 198 -6.48 -7.93 -1.31
N ILE A 199 -6.47 -8.28 -2.60
CA ILE A 199 -7.14 -7.55 -3.67
C ILE A 199 -8.40 -8.31 -4.09
N ALA A 200 -9.54 -7.61 -4.21
CA ALA A 200 -10.73 -8.14 -4.85
C ALA A 200 -10.81 -7.65 -6.31
N ASP A 201 -10.62 -8.56 -7.27
CA ASP A 201 -10.71 -8.21 -8.69
C ASP A 201 -12.16 -8.25 -9.19
N LEU A 202 -12.93 -7.22 -8.81
CA LEU A 202 -14.33 -7.08 -9.20
C LEU A 202 -14.49 -6.52 -10.61
N LYS A 203 -13.49 -5.80 -11.14
CA LYS A 203 -13.59 -5.00 -12.36
C LYS A 203 -14.87 -4.16 -12.37
N THR A 204 -15.14 -3.51 -11.24
CA THR A 204 -16.34 -2.70 -11.02
C THR A 204 -16.53 -1.70 -12.15
N LEU A 205 -17.63 -1.83 -12.88
CA LEU A 205 -17.98 -0.98 -14.02
C LEU A 205 -19.02 0.07 -13.67
N ASP A 206 -19.97 -0.29 -12.82
CA ASP A 206 -21.05 0.54 -12.32
C ASP A 206 -21.41 0.11 -10.88
N VAL A 207 -22.33 0.83 -10.22
CA VAL A 207 -22.77 0.57 -8.83
C VAL A 207 -21.61 0.48 -7.81
N GLY A 208 -20.52 1.19 -8.07
CA GLY A 208 -19.28 1.11 -7.31
C GLY A 208 -19.43 1.20 -5.79
N ARG A 209 -20.38 2.05 -5.31
CA ARG A 209 -20.65 2.15 -3.87
C ARG A 209 -21.03 0.80 -3.23
N VAL A 210 -21.80 -0.02 -3.93
CA VAL A 210 -22.27 -1.31 -3.39
C VAL A 210 -21.17 -2.34 -3.45
N GLU A 211 -20.54 -2.50 -4.63
CA GLU A 211 -19.52 -3.53 -4.85
C GLU A 211 -18.28 -3.31 -3.98
N ILE A 212 -17.83 -2.06 -3.88
CA ILE A 212 -16.65 -1.73 -3.06
C ILE A 212 -16.94 -1.94 -1.58
N LYS A 213 -18.16 -1.56 -1.12
CA LYS A 213 -18.55 -1.84 0.26
C LYS A 213 -18.59 -3.34 0.54
N MET A 214 -19.11 -4.15 -0.37
CA MET A 214 -19.13 -5.62 -0.21
C MET A 214 -17.70 -6.17 -0.05
N ALA A 215 -16.74 -5.71 -0.86
CA ALA A 215 -15.35 -6.15 -0.74
C ALA A 215 -14.69 -5.67 0.56
N ALA A 216 -14.98 -4.45 0.99
CA ALA A 216 -14.48 -3.90 2.26
C ALA A 216 -15.05 -4.65 3.47
N ASP A 217 -16.34 -5.00 3.45
CA ASP A 217 -17.00 -5.80 4.50
C ASP A 217 -16.35 -7.20 4.61
N GLU A 218 -15.85 -7.76 3.50
CA GLU A 218 -15.08 -9.01 3.44
C GLU A 218 -13.56 -8.80 3.64
N THR A 219 -13.17 -7.63 4.15
CA THR A 219 -11.79 -7.30 4.52
C THR A 219 -10.77 -7.23 3.36
N ALA A 220 -11.21 -6.90 2.14
CA ALA A 220 -10.29 -6.55 1.07
C ALA A 220 -9.45 -5.32 1.43
N ASP A 221 -8.19 -5.30 1.01
CA ASP A 221 -7.31 -4.14 1.13
C ASP A 221 -7.36 -3.24 -0.11
N ALA A 222 -7.76 -3.82 -1.25
CA ALA A 222 -7.91 -3.12 -2.52
C ALA A 222 -9.03 -3.71 -3.37
N VAL A 223 -9.58 -2.89 -4.28
CA VAL A 223 -10.58 -3.32 -5.25
C VAL A 223 -10.18 -2.85 -6.65
N ALA A 224 -10.28 -3.76 -7.64
CA ALA A 224 -10.09 -3.40 -9.04
C ALA A 224 -11.40 -2.81 -9.61
N ILE A 225 -11.24 -1.64 -10.21
CA ILE A 225 -12.27 -0.83 -10.88
C ILE A 225 -11.95 -0.84 -12.38
N SER A 226 -12.96 -1.06 -13.23
CA SER A 226 -12.75 -1.04 -14.68
C SER A 226 -12.58 0.38 -15.21
N GLY A 227 -11.48 0.64 -15.91
CA GLY A 227 -11.23 1.88 -16.64
C GLY A 227 -12.20 2.11 -17.81
N LEU A 228 -12.95 1.09 -18.24
CA LEU A 228 -13.98 1.21 -19.27
C LEU A 228 -15.26 1.91 -18.76
N GLY A 229 -15.40 2.07 -17.43
CA GLY A 229 -16.53 2.82 -16.86
C GLY A 229 -16.54 4.28 -17.29
N THR A 230 -17.70 4.95 -17.08
CA THR A 230 -17.78 6.40 -17.23
C THR A 230 -16.91 7.09 -16.19
N ILE A 231 -16.47 8.31 -16.47
CA ILE A 231 -15.68 9.10 -15.50
C ILE A 231 -16.44 9.25 -14.17
N GLU A 232 -17.75 9.45 -14.24
CA GLU A 232 -18.62 9.59 -13.06
C GLU A 232 -18.69 8.29 -12.24
N SER A 233 -18.78 7.12 -12.91
CA SER A 233 -18.76 5.81 -12.23
C SER A 233 -17.40 5.57 -11.55
N ILE A 234 -16.31 5.87 -12.24
CA ILE A 234 -14.94 5.74 -11.71
C ILE A 234 -14.75 6.67 -10.50
N LYS A 235 -15.14 7.95 -10.59
CA LYS A 235 -15.08 8.90 -9.46
C LYS A 235 -15.84 8.40 -8.24
N LYS A 236 -17.05 7.89 -8.43
CA LYS A 236 -17.88 7.34 -7.33
C LYS A 236 -17.22 6.12 -6.71
N ALA A 237 -16.62 5.25 -7.52
CA ALA A 237 -15.94 4.05 -7.04
C ALA A 237 -14.68 4.43 -6.24
N ILE A 238 -13.82 5.32 -6.76
CA ILE A 238 -12.63 5.80 -6.04
C ILE A 238 -13.01 6.52 -4.73
N HIS A 239 -14.04 7.37 -4.78
CA HIS A 239 -14.53 8.01 -3.55
C HIS A 239 -15.00 6.99 -2.50
N GLU A 240 -15.67 5.92 -2.91
CA GLU A 240 -16.09 4.88 -1.97
C GLU A 240 -14.89 4.10 -1.42
N THR A 241 -13.85 3.78 -2.22
CA THR A 241 -12.63 3.14 -1.69
C THR A 241 -11.94 4.02 -0.65
N GLN A 242 -11.85 5.34 -0.89
CA GLN A 242 -11.31 6.29 0.09
C GLN A 242 -12.14 6.30 1.38
N LYS A 243 -13.47 6.26 1.26
CA LYS A 243 -14.38 6.23 2.40
C LYS A 243 -14.25 4.95 3.21
N GLN A 244 -14.06 3.81 2.55
CA GLN A 244 -13.85 2.51 3.20
C GLN A 244 -12.41 2.32 3.71
N GLY A 245 -11.49 3.21 3.36
CA GLY A 245 -10.08 3.14 3.76
C GLY A 245 -9.29 2.03 3.06
N ILE A 246 -9.72 1.61 1.86
CA ILE A 246 -9.06 0.61 1.04
C ILE A 246 -8.50 1.22 -0.25
N TYR A 247 -7.64 0.51 -0.95
CA TYR A 247 -7.00 0.97 -2.17
C TYR A 247 -7.91 0.82 -3.39
N SER A 248 -7.89 1.81 -4.28
CA SER A 248 -8.48 1.75 -5.61
C SER A 248 -7.43 1.30 -6.63
N ILE A 249 -7.73 0.27 -7.42
CA ILE A 249 -6.95 -0.15 -8.58
C ILE A 249 -7.77 0.16 -9.82
N LEU A 250 -7.30 1.07 -10.66
CA LEU A 250 -7.96 1.37 -11.93
C LEU A 250 -7.35 0.49 -13.02
N ASP A 251 -8.09 -0.54 -13.44
CA ASP A 251 -7.68 -1.47 -14.50
C ASP A 251 -7.92 -0.86 -15.87
N MET A 252 -6.84 -0.58 -16.59
CA MET A 252 -6.86 0.07 -17.90
C MET A 252 -6.97 -0.92 -19.07
N MET A 253 -7.32 -2.17 -18.82
CA MET A 253 -7.52 -3.15 -19.89
C MET A 253 -8.53 -2.63 -20.92
N ASN A 254 -8.14 -2.62 -22.20
CA ASN A 254 -8.92 -2.14 -23.33
C ASN A 254 -9.29 -0.63 -23.31
N VAL A 255 -8.70 0.18 -22.46
CA VAL A 255 -8.83 1.64 -22.52
C VAL A 255 -7.92 2.16 -23.60
N ALA A 256 -8.47 2.91 -24.56
CA ALA A 256 -7.73 3.38 -25.72
C ALA A 256 -6.75 4.50 -25.40
N ASP A 257 -7.13 5.44 -24.52
CA ASP A 257 -6.30 6.58 -24.12
C ASP A 257 -6.25 6.67 -22.59
N PHE A 258 -5.12 6.25 -22.02
CA PHE A 258 -4.89 6.24 -20.59
C PHE A 258 -4.72 7.66 -20.03
N GLU A 259 -4.05 8.53 -20.79
CA GLU A 259 -3.74 9.89 -20.34
C GLU A 259 -4.99 10.74 -20.31
N GLU A 260 -5.84 10.66 -21.33
CA GLU A 260 -7.13 11.32 -21.35
C GLU A 260 -8.00 10.88 -20.19
N LYS A 261 -8.11 9.56 -19.97
CA LYS A 261 -8.92 8.98 -18.88
C LYS A 261 -8.45 9.44 -17.51
N LEU A 262 -7.14 9.41 -17.24
CA LEU A 262 -6.58 9.83 -15.95
C LEU A 262 -6.63 11.34 -15.76
N SER A 263 -6.43 12.13 -16.83
CA SER A 263 -6.52 13.59 -16.78
C SER A 263 -7.93 14.09 -16.48
N ALA A 264 -8.96 13.35 -16.89
CA ALA A 264 -10.37 13.67 -16.59
C ALA A 264 -10.76 13.46 -15.12
N LEU A 265 -9.93 12.78 -14.32
CA LEU A 265 -10.15 12.62 -12.89
C LEU A 265 -9.54 13.79 -12.11
N PRO A 266 -10.25 14.37 -11.12
CA PRO A 266 -9.69 15.42 -10.27
C PRO A 266 -8.59 14.86 -9.36
N ASP A 267 -7.71 15.75 -8.87
CA ASP A 267 -6.52 15.34 -8.11
C ASP A 267 -6.85 14.60 -6.81
N ASP A 268 -7.95 14.95 -6.15
CA ASP A 268 -8.43 14.28 -4.94
C ASP A 268 -9.11 12.93 -5.20
N LEU A 269 -9.36 12.58 -6.46
CA LEU A 269 -9.96 11.33 -6.90
C LEU A 269 -9.08 10.59 -7.92
N LYS A 270 -7.77 10.76 -7.85
CA LYS A 270 -6.84 9.89 -8.59
C LYS A 270 -6.85 8.48 -7.97
N PRO A 271 -6.73 7.42 -8.79
CA PRO A 271 -6.61 6.07 -8.25
C PRO A 271 -5.30 5.89 -7.51
N ASP A 272 -5.29 5.02 -6.51
CA ASP A 272 -4.09 4.68 -5.76
C ASP A 272 -3.13 3.82 -6.57
N ILE A 273 -3.67 2.99 -7.45
CA ILE A 273 -2.93 2.10 -8.31
C ILE A 273 -3.56 2.17 -9.71
N VAL A 274 -2.73 2.37 -10.73
CA VAL A 274 -3.13 2.20 -12.13
C VAL A 274 -2.57 0.87 -12.62
N LEU A 275 -3.45 0.01 -13.14
CA LEU A 275 -3.08 -1.28 -13.67
C LEU A 275 -3.02 -1.23 -15.21
N LEU A 276 -1.84 -1.40 -15.75
CA LEU A 276 -1.60 -1.62 -17.17
C LEU A 276 -1.77 -3.11 -17.48
N HIS A 277 -2.95 -3.47 -17.94
CA HIS A 277 -3.35 -4.84 -18.13
C HIS A 277 -3.38 -5.19 -19.63
N ARG A 278 -2.47 -6.07 -20.04
CA ARG A 278 -2.44 -6.58 -21.38
C ARG A 278 -3.54 -7.62 -21.60
N ASN A 279 -4.32 -7.48 -22.66
CA ASN A 279 -5.36 -8.43 -23.00
C ASN A 279 -4.75 -9.70 -23.61
N VAL A 280 -4.69 -10.76 -22.82
CA VAL A 280 -4.06 -12.04 -23.18
C VAL A 280 -4.85 -12.77 -24.28
N ASP A 281 -6.18 -12.63 -24.30
CA ASP A 281 -7.01 -13.27 -25.34
C ASP A 281 -6.75 -12.64 -26.71
N LEU A 282 -6.60 -11.32 -26.76
CA LEU A 282 -6.25 -10.61 -27.98
C LEU A 282 -4.84 -11.02 -28.47
N GLU A 283 -3.90 -11.17 -27.56
CA GLU A 283 -2.54 -11.62 -27.88
C GLU A 283 -2.54 -13.03 -28.45
N THR A 284 -3.26 -13.96 -27.80
CA THR A 284 -3.39 -15.34 -28.27
C THR A 284 -4.05 -15.39 -29.65
N TYR A 285 -5.11 -14.62 -29.84
CA TYR A 285 -5.80 -14.54 -31.13
C TYR A 285 -4.90 -14.00 -32.27
N LYS A 286 -4.11 -12.95 -31.97
CA LYS A 286 -3.15 -12.40 -32.92
C LYS A 286 -2.03 -13.41 -33.24
N ALA A 287 -1.49 -14.07 -32.21
CA ALA A 287 -0.46 -15.09 -32.38
C ALA A 287 -0.94 -16.28 -33.23
N GLU A 288 -2.18 -16.74 -33.04
CA GLU A 288 -2.81 -17.79 -33.85
C GLU A 288 -2.95 -17.38 -35.34
N LYS A 289 -3.09 -16.08 -35.61
CA LYS A 289 -3.12 -15.53 -36.95
C LYS A 289 -1.75 -15.22 -37.54
N GLY A 290 -0.67 -15.40 -36.78
CA GLY A 290 0.68 -15.06 -37.22
C GLY A 290 0.95 -13.55 -37.27
N GLU A 291 0.14 -12.75 -36.54
CA GLU A 291 0.36 -11.31 -36.45
C GLU A 291 1.45 -11.04 -35.37
N ASP A 292 2.26 -9.98 -35.60
CA ASP A 292 3.30 -9.59 -34.63
C ASP A 292 2.69 -9.06 -33.33
N THR A 293 3.06 -9.67 -32.22
CA THR A 293 2.64 -9.27 -30.87
C THR A 293 3.73 -8.55 -30.08
N SER A 294 4.90 -8.32 -30.69
CA SER A 294 6.06 -7.71 -30.05
C SER A 294 5.84 -6.27 -29.61
N GLU A 295 4.97 -5.53 -30.29
CA GLU A 295 4.61 -4.14 -29.94
C GLU A 295 3.62 -4.02 -28.77
N MET A 296 3.06 -5.14 -28.30
CA MET A 296 2.06 -5.14 -27.23
C MET A 296 2.65 -4.98 -25.81
N THR A 297 3.95 -4.75 -25.67
CA THR A 297 4.60 -4.43 -24.39
C THR A 297 4.44 -2.93 -24.06
N GLU A 298 3.29 -2.54 -23.56
CA GLU A 298 2.91 -1.14 -23.33
C GLU A 298 3.46 -0.53 -22.02
N TRP A 299 4.63 -0.97 -21.58
CA TRP A 299 5.24 -0.38 -20.36
C TRP A 299 5.92 0.98 -20.63
N GLY A 300 5.86 1.49 -21.85
CA GLY A 300 6.43 2.78 -22.24
C GLY A 300 5.79 3.98 -21.54
N ASN A 301 4.52 3.87 -21.13
CA ASN A 301 3.72 4.97 -20.57
C ASN A 301 3.78 5.11 -19.05
N ILE A 302 4.51 4.25 -18.33
CA ILE A 302 4.54 4.27 -16.85
C ILE A 302 4.95 5.64 -16.32
N LYS A 303 5.95 6.30 -16.91
CA LYS A 303 6.43 7.60 -16.43
C LYS A 303 5.39 8.73 -16.60
N SER A 304 4.62 8.73 -17.69
CA SER A 304 3.55 9.71 -17.89
C SER A 304 2.38 9.43 -16.94
N ILE A 305 2.02 8.17 -16.76
CA ILE A 305 0.99 7.77 -15.78
C ILE A 305 1.36 8.22 -14.37
N LYS A 306 2.59 7.96 -13.90
CA LYS A 306 3.05 8.40 -12.58
C LYS A 306 2.97 9.92 -12.39
N LYS A 307 3.21 10.72 -13.43
CA LYS A 307 3.02 12.17 -13.36
C LYS A 307 1.56 12.56 -13.16
N LEU A 308 0.63 11.80 -13.72
CA LEU A 308 -0.81 12.08 -13.63
C LEU A 308 -1.44 11.63 -12.32
N ILE A 309 -0.88 10.60 -11.68
CA ILE A 309 -1.41 10.03 -10.43
C ILE A 309 -0.65 10.44 -9.17
N GLY A 310 0.45 11.20 -9.32
CA GLY A 310 1.27 11.66 -8.20
C GLY A 310 1.93 10.52 -7.42
N ASP A 311 1.59 10.38 -6.15
CA ASP A 311 2.14 9.32 -5.26
C ASP A 311 1.52 7.93 -5.50
N GLY A 312 0.66 7.77 -6.51
CA GLY A 312 0.06 6.49 -6.87
C GLY A 312 1.08 5.48 -7.42
N LEU A 313 0.73 4.21 -7.35
CA LEU A 313 1.54 3.10 -7.84
C LEU A 313 1.09 2.66 -9.24
N VAL A 314 2.01 2.07 -10.00
CA VAL A 314 1.70 1.47 -11.30
C VAL A 314 1.91 -0.04 -11.23
N ALA A 315 0.85 -0.78 -11.53
CA ALA A 315 0.86 -2.22 -11.67
C ALA A 315 0.90 -2.63 -13.15
N VAL A 316 1.54 -3.74 -13.44
CA VAL A 316 1.60 -4.33 -14.79
C VAL A 316 1.14 -5.78 -14.75
N ALA A 317 0.33 -6.19 -15.74
CA ALA A 317 -0.21 -7.54 -15.86
C ALA A 317 -0.19 -8.02 -17.32
N GLY A 318 -0.36 -9.33 -17.49
CA GLY A 318 -0.51 -9.98 -18.79
C GLY A 318 0.71 -10.80 -19.21
N GLY A 319 0.73 -12.08 -18.82
CA GLY A 319 1.75 -13.05 -19.24
C GLY A 319 3.18 -12.72 -18.79
N ILE A 320 3.34 -12.07 -17.63
CA ILE A 320 4.65 -11.72 -17.07
C ILE A 320 5.32 -12.99 -16.52
N THR A 321 6.59 -13.13 -16.82
CA THR A 321 7.46 -14.21 -16.35
C THR A 321 8.66 -13.61 -15.60
N PRO A 322 9.39 -14.37 -14.74
CA PRO A 322 10.48 -13.83 -13.91
C PRO A 322 11.52 -13.01 -14.68
N ASN A 323 11.89 -13.44 -15.88
CA ASN A 323 12.88 -12.75 -16.73
C ASN A 323 12.44 -11.37 -17.24
N LYS A 324 11.15 -11.01 -17.11
CA LYS A 324 10.62 -9.68 -17.49
C LYS A 324 10.50 -8.71 -16.31
N VAL A 325 10.74 -9.19 -15.10
CA VAL A 325 10.57 -8.39 -13.88
C VAL A 325 11.52 -7.21 -13.84
N GLU A 326 12.80 -7.42 -14.13
CA GLU A 326 13.81 -6.36 -14.12
C GLU A 326 13.51 -5.29 -15.16
N GLU A 327 13.03 -5.68 -16.34
CA GLU A 327 12.61 -4.74 -17.38
C GLU A 327 11.42 -3.88 -16.89
N ALA A 328 10.39 -4.51 -16.33
CA ALA A 328 9.20 -3.81 -15.83
C ALA A 328 9.54 -2.83 -14.70
N THR A 329 10.30 -3.28 -13.71
CA THR A 329 10.69 -2.46 -12.56
C THR A 329 11.63 -1.32 -12.96
N SER A 330 12.55 -1.53 -13.88
CA SER A 330 13.43 -0.48 -14.42
C SER A 330 12.66 0.62 -15.16
N LYS A 331 11.53 0.28 -15.78
CA LYS A 331 10.61 1.24 -16.40
C LYS A 331 9.72 1.97 -15.37
N GLY A 332 9.72 1.52 -14.11
CA GLY A 332 9.02 2.14 -13.00
C GLY A 332 7.76 1.41 -12.54
N ALA A 333 7.55 0.15 -12.92
CA ALA A 333 6.47 -0.67 -12.36
C ALA A 333 6.69 -0.93 -10.87
N ASP A 334 5.65 -0.70 -10.08
CA ASP A 334 5.66 -0.89 -8.62
C ASP A 334 5.06 -2.24 -8.21
N ILE A 335 4.17 -2.80 -9.04
CA ILE A 335 3.50 -4.07 -8.78
C ILE A 335 3.57 -4.93 -10.04
N ILE A 336 4.07 -6.13 -9.90
CA ILE A 336 4.13 -7.15 -10.96
C ILE A 336 3.03 -8.17 -10.70
N ILE A 337 2.07 -8.29 -11.61
CA ILE A 337 0.97 -9.23 -11.45
C ILE A 337 1.25 -10.50 -12.25
N ALA A 338 1.30 -11.61 -11.56
CA ALA A 338 1.50 -12.94 -12.14
C ALA A 338 0.36 -13.88 -11.72
N GLY A 339 -0.28 -14.49 -12.69
CA GLY A 339 -1.32 -15.52 -12.49
C GLY A 339 -0.81 -16.89 -12.91
N ARG A 340 -1.12 -17.32 -14.13
CA ARG A 340 -0.91 -18.69 -14.66
C ARG A 340 0.47 -19.28 -14.43
N TYR A 341 1.53 -18.47 -14.48
CA TYR A 341 2.89 -18.94 -14.24
C TYR A 341 3.05 -19.52 -12.83
N ILE A 342 2.47 -18.86 -11.83
CA ILE A 342 2.56 -19.27 -10.43
C ILE A 342 1.51 -20.31 -10.10
N ILE A 343 0.22 -20.03 -10.40
CA ILE A 343 -0.88 -20.94 -10.02
C ILE A 343 -0.86 -22.27 -10.77
N GLY A 344 -0.28 -22.32 -11.97
CA GLY A 344 -0.10 -23.53 -12.78
C GLY A 344 1.19 -24.30 -12.48
N SER A 345 2.07 -23.78 -11.62
CA SER A 345 3.32 -24.44 -11.25
C SER A 345 3.07 -25.64 -10.34
N ARG A 346 3.92 -26.67 -10.49
CA ARG A 346 3.97 -27.80 -9.54
C ARG A 346 4.55 -27.39 -8.17
N ASP A 347 5.42 -26.38 -8.18
CA ASP A 347 6.04 -25.79 -6.99
C ASP A 347 5.71 -24.30 -6.99
N VAL A 348 4.61 -23.95 -6.36
CA VAL A 348 4.06 -22.58 -6.27
C VAL A 348 5.03 -21.67 -5.51
N ARG A 349 5.61 -22.15 -4.42
CA ARG A 349 6.57 -21.41 -3.61
C ARG A 349 7.77 -20.99 -4.44
N ARG A 350 8.41 -21.94 -5.10
CA ARG A 350 9.58 -21.69 -5.94
C ARG A 350 9.24 -20.73 -7.08
N ALA A 351 8.08 -20.92 -7.74
CA ALA A 351 7.67 -20.03 -8.83
C ALA A 351 7.48 -18.59 -8.35
N ALA A 352 6.94 -18.36 -7.15
CA ALA A 352 6.83 -17.02 -6.56
C ALA A 352 8.20 -16.47 -6.13
N GLU A 353 9.07 -17.29 -5.55
CA GLU A 353 10.43 -16.90 -5.16
C GLU A 353 11.30 -16.53 -6.37
N ASP A 354 11.12 -17.17 -7.52
CA ASP A 354 11.79 -16.84 -8.77
C ASP A 354 11.45 -15.39 -9.22
N PHE A 355 10.20 -14.92 -9.03
CA PHE A 355 9.86 -13.51 -9.26
C PHE A 355 10.55 -12.59 -8.26
N LEU A 356 10.50 -12.94 -6.98
CA LEU A 356 11.04 -12.10 -5.91
C LEU A 356 12.58 -11.97 -6.00
N ALA A 357 13.26 -12.97 -6.55
CA ALA A 357 14.70 -12.93 -6.76
C ALA A 357 15.16 -11.85 -7.77
N HIS A 358 14.25 -11.44 -8.69
CA HIS A 358 14.51 -10.39 -9.67
C HIS A 358 14.12 -8.99 -9.18
N PHE A 359 13.59 -8.86 -7.97
CA PHE A 359 13.31 -7.55 -7.39
C PHE A 359 14.60 -6.89 -6.90
N PRO A 360 14.72 -5.56 -7.05
CA PRO A 360 15.81 -4.82 -6.44
C PRO A 360 15.90 -5.14 -4.94
N GLN A 361 17.12 -5.34 -4.45
CA GLN A 361 17.32 -5.49 -3.00
C GLN A 361 17.02 -4.15 -2.33
N ASP A 362 16.22 -4.21 -1.28
CA ASP A 362 15.91 -3.04 -0.47
C ASP A 362 17.15 -2.68 0.37
N PRO A 363 17.79 -1.52 0.16
CA PRO A 363 18.95 -1.13 0.94
C PRO A 363 18.64 -0.98 2.44
N ASP A 364 17.36 -0.70 2.80
CA ASP A 364 16.96 -0.61 4.20
C ASP A 364 16.72 -2.00 4.83
N SER A 365 16.43 -3.03 4.05
CA SER A 365 16.32 -4.41 4.57
C SER A 365 17.68 -4.97 5.04
N MET A 366 18.77 -4.54 4.43
CA MET A 366 20.12 -4.89 4.89
C MET A 366 20.49 -4.24 6.23
N ARG A 367 20.01 -3.03 6.50
CA ARG A 367 20.25 -2.34 7.79
C ARG A 367 19.52 -3.00 8.95
N LEU A 368 18.29 -3.45 8.74
CA LEU A 368 17.51 -4.15 9.77
C LEU A 368 18.05 -5.57 10.05
N ALA A 369 18.61 -6.24 9.06
CA ALA A 369 19.26 -7.55 9.24
C ALA A 369 20.58 -7.46 10.02
N LEU A 370 21.33 -6.36 9.87
CA LEU A 370 22.55 -6.11 10.64
C LEU A 370 22.25 -5.82 12.12
N ASP A 371 21.10 -5.18 12.42
CA ASP A 371 20.64 -4.92 13.78
C ASP A 371 20.12 -6.20 14.48
N GLU A 372 19.63 -7.19 13.75
CA GLU A 372 19.22 -8.50 14.29
C GLU A 372 20.42 -9.39 14.65
N ASP A 373 21.50 -9.33 13.89
CA ASP A 373 22.72 -10.12 14.15
C ASP A 373 23.56 -9.55 15.33
N GLU A 374 23.43 -8.27 15.67
CA GLU A 374 24.09 -7.67 16.84
C GLU A 374 23.36 -7.99 18.18
N GLN A 375 22.13 -8.49 18.14
CA GLN A 375 21.38 -8.86 19.36
C GLN A 375 21.57 -10.33 19.77
N VAL A 376 22.36 -11.12 19.06
CA VAL A 376 22.61 -12.56 19.32
C VAL A 376 24.02 -12.84 19.89
N ASN A 377 24.82 -11.80 20.18
CA ASN A 377 26.14 -11.99 20.81
C ASN A 377 26.23 -11.35 22.19
#